data_03ec75f5108c47f060995fb75732c5ba
#
_entry.id   03ec75f5108c47f060995fb75732c5ba
#
_cell.length_a   1.000
_cell.length_b   1.000
_cell.length_c   1.000
_cell.angle_alpha   90.00
_cell.angle_beta   90.00
_cell.angle_gamma   90.00
#
_symmetry.space_group_name_H-M   'P 1'
#
loop_
_entity.id
_entity.type
_entity.pdbx_description
1 polymer ?
#
loop_
_entity_poly.entity_id
_entity_poly.type
_entity_poly.pdbx_seq_one_letter_code
_entity_poly.pdbx_strand_id
1 'polypeptide(L)'
;MMKRIGILGGTFDPPHMGHLIIAQEVLCALKLDQVWFIPTYEPPHKHDAFVQADYRIDMLKLAIADNEKFSLNTIEIDRAGKSYTINTIIDLKKAYPEVDFYFIIGADMVEYLPNWYRIDELIKQVNFVGVKRSGYSMDTDYPVKKVDIPMVDISSSLIRGRLQEMKSIKYLVPGSVHHYIKEHGLYEKR
;
A
#
# COMPACT_ATOMS: atom_id res chain seq x y z
N MET A 1 15.29 11.52 -18.85
CA MET A 1 13.99 11.74 -18.16
C MET A 1 14.10 11.16 -16.76
N MET A 2 13.56 11.85 -15.75
CA MET A 2 13.49 11.31 -14.39
C MET A 2 12.60 10.06 -14.38
N LYS A 3 13.01 9.02 -13.68
CA LYS A 3 12.22 7.79 -13.51
C LYS A 3 11.01 8.12 -12.63
N ARG A 4 9.82 7.66 -13.03
CA ARG A 4 8.55 7.95 -12.35
C ARG A 4 8.09 6.71 -11.58
N ILE A 5 8.08 6.79 -10.26
CA ILE A 5 7.78 5.63 -9.40
C ILE A 5 6.57 5.92 -8.52
N GLY A 6 5.57 5.03 -8.62
CA GLY A 6 4.47 4.99 -7.67
C GLY A 6 4.90 4.37 -6.35
N ILE A 7 4.41 4.90 -5.24
CA ILE A 7 4.59 4.33 -3.91
C ILE A 7 3.22 3.91 -3.40
N LEU A 8 3.04 2.63 -3.15
CA LEU A 8 1.87 2.12 -2.44
C LEU A 8 2.30 1.65 -1.05
N GLY A 9 2.04 2.50 -0.06
CA GLY A 9 2.29 2.20 1.35
C GLY A 9 1.13 1.43 1.98
N GLY A 10 1.42 0.55 2.92
CA GLY A 10 0.37 -0.17 3.65
C GLY A 10 0.90 -1.18 4.63
N THR A 11 0.04 -1.64 5.53
CA THR A 11 0.39 -2.72 6.45
C THR A 11 0.54 -4.06 5.71
N PHE A 12 -0.28 -4.29 4.66
CA PHE A 12 -0.31 -5.51 3.86
C PHE A 12 -0.45 -6.78 4.72
N ASP A 13 -1.51 -6.82 5.50
CA ASP A 13 -1.72 -7.82 6.55
C ASP A 13 -3.07 -8.56 6.41
N PRO A 14 -3.26 -9.39 5.34
CA PRO A 14 -2.37 -9.70 4.23
C PRO A 14 -2.47 -8.73 3.03
N PRO A 15 -1.53 -8.76 2.07
CA PRO A 15 -1.71 -8.18 0.75
C PRO A 15 -2.84 -8.91 0.00
N HIS A 16 -3.57 -8.17 -0.86
CA HIS A 16 -4.77 -8.70 -1.52
C HIS A 16 -4.95 -8.12 -2.93
N MET A 17 -5.89 -8.70 -3.70
CA MET A 17 -6.14 -8.29 -5.08
C MET A 17 -6.44 -6.81 -5.22
N GLY A 18 -7.12 -6.19 -4.25
CA GLY A 18 -7.39 -4.76 -4.26
C GLY A 18 -6.11 -3.90 -4.30
N HIS A 19 -5.06 -4.29 -3.60
CA HIS A 19 -3.77 -3.59 -3.65
C HIS A 19 -3.12 -3.70 -5.04
N LEU A 20 -3.16 -4.88 -5.66
CA LEU A 20 -2.56 -5.12 -6.97
C LEU A 20 -3.31 -4.36 -8.07
N ILE A 21 -4.64 -4.34 -8.02
CA ILE A 21 -5.49 -3.59 -8.96
C ILE A 21 -5.19 -2.09 -8.85
N ILE A 22 -5.17 -1.52 -7.64
CA ILE A 22 -4.82 -0.11 -7.42
C ILE A 22 -3.45 0.20 -8.02
N ALA A 23 -2.44 -0.62 -7.73
CA ALA A 23 -1.09 -0.41 -8.24
C ALA A 23 -1.04 -0.46 -9.77
N GLN A 24 -1.72 -1.43 -10.39
CA GLN A 24 -1.75 -1.61 -11.84
C GLN A 24 -2.47 -0.47 -12.55
N GLU A 25 -3.63 -0.06 -12.06
CA GLU A 25 -4.41 1.03 -12.65
C GLU A 25 -3.65 2.36 -12.61
N VAL A 26 -3.04 2.69 -11.46
CA VAL A 26 -2.26 3.92 -11.32
C VAL A 26 -0.98 3.87 -12.18
N LEU A 27 -0.31 2.71 -12.24
CA LEU A 27 0.84 2.48 -13.13
C LEU A 27 0.49 2.84 -14.58
N CYS A 28 -0.64 2.33 -15.06
CA CYS A 28 -1.10 2.55 -16.44
C CYS A 28 -1.58 4.00 -16.67
N ALA A 29 -2.48 4.49 -15.82
CA ALA A 29 -3.09 5.81 -15.97
C ALA A 29 -2.06 6.95 -15.97
N LEU A 30 -1.05 6.85 -15.12
CA LEU A 30 0.00 7.85 -15.01
C LEU A 30 1.26 7.49 -15.79
N LYS A 31 1.30 6.39 -16.54
CA LYS A 31 2.47 5.90 -17.29
C LYS A 31 3.73 5.89 -16.42
N LEU A 32 3.62 5.29 -15.23
CA LEU A 32 4.75 5.14 -14.32
C LEU A 32 5.70 4.06 -14.83
N ASP A 33 6.97 4.15 -14.47
CA ASP A 33 7.97 3.12 -14.79
C ASP A 33 7.81 1.90 -13.91
N GLN A 34 7.53 2.12 -12.61
CA GLN A 34 7.33 1.07 -11.60
C GLN A 34 6.35 1.53 -10.51
N VAL A 35 5.83 0.57 -9.75
CA VAL A 35 5.19 0.79 -8.44
C VAL A 35 5.96 0.03 -7.37
N TRP A 36 6.35 0.74 -6.31
CA TRP A 36 6.99 0.17 -5.14
C TRP A 36 5.97 -0.04 -4.03
N PHE A 37 5.89 -1.27 -3.53
CA PHE A 37 5.12 -1.63 -2.35
C PHE A 37 6.00 -1.43 -1.12
N ILE A 38 5.57 -0.56 -0.21
CA ILE A 38 6.32 -0.23 1.00
C ILE A 38 5.52 -0.70 2.22
N PRO A 39 5.88 -1.86 2.81
CA PRO A 39 5.23 -2.34 4.03
C PRO A 39 5.59 -1.43 5.21
N THR A 40 4.57 -0.96 5.94
CA THR A 40 4.78 -0.19 7.16
C THR A 40 5.37 -1.08 8.26
N TYR A 41 6.31 -0.53 9.03
CA TYR A 41 6.78 -1.19 10.25
C TYR A 41 5.73 -1.05 11.34
N GLU A 42 5.47 0.17 11.80
CA GLU A 42 4.46 0.52 12.80
C GLU A 42 3.58 1.66 12.27
N PRO A 43 2.31 1.39 11.90
CA PRO A 43 1.44 2.42 11.35
C PRO A 43 1.06 3.44 12.43
N PRO A 44 1.18 4.78 12.16
CA PRO A 44 0.96 5.81 13.18
C PRO A 44 -0.50 5.95 13.63
N HIS A 45 -1.46 5.44 12.84
CA HIS A 45 -2.90 5.64 13.05
C HIS A 45 -3.71 4.33 13.17
N LYS A 46 -3.05 3.18 13.20
CA LYS A 46 -3.71 1.86 13.28
C LYS A 46 -3.11 1.05 14.42
N HIS A 47 -3.85 0.04 14.87
CA HIS A 47 -3.30 -0.98 15.75
C HIS A 47 -2.16 -1.72 15.06
N ASP A 48 -1.28 -2.35 15.86
CA ASP A 48 -0.20 -3.19 15.38
C ASP A 48 -0.70 -4.23 14.37
N ALA A 49 0.21 -4.66 13.48
CA ALA A 49 -0.09 -5.70 12.52
C ALA A 49 -0.40 -7.02 13.25
N PHE A 50 -1.31 -7.83 12.70
CA PHE A 50 -1.68 -9.14 13.26
C PHE A 50 -0.55 -10.16 13.15
N VAL A 51 0.28 -10.04 12.11
CA VAL A 51 1.45 -10.90 11.90
C VAL A 51 2.72 -10.08 11.80
N GLN A 52 3.85 -10.71 12.14
CA GLN A 52 5.18 -10.10 12.10
C GLN A 52 5.56 -9.60 10.70
N ALA A 53 6.48 -8.66 10.65
CA ALA A 53 6.92 -8.02 9.42
C ALA A 53 7.42 -9.02 8.36
N ASP A 54 8.15 -10.06 8.77
CA ASP A 54 8.71 -11.07 7.87
C ASP A 54 7.61 -11.80 7.08
N TYR A 55 6.53 -12.23 7.74
CA TYR A 55 5.39 -12.85 7.04
C TYR A 55 4.75 -11.89 6.04
N ARG A 56 4.61 -10.60 6.37
CA ARG A 56 4.04 -9.60 5.48
C ARG A 56 4.93 -9.32 4.27
N ILE A 57 6.24 -9.29 4.48
CA ILE A 57 7.26 -9.15 3.41
C ILE A 57 7.19 -10.34 2.46
N ASP A 58 7.15 -11.56 2.97
CA ASP A 58 7.11 -12.77 2.14
C ASP A 58 5.80 -12.87 1.36
N MET A 59 4.66 -12.57 1.99
CA MET A 59 3.38 -12.48 1.28
C MET A 59 3.41 -11.40 0.18
N LEU A 60 4.04 -10.24 0.41
CA LEU A 60 4.18 -9.20 -0.61
C LEU A 60 5.05 -9.65 -1.77
N LYS A 61 6.21 -10.27 -1.52
CA LYS A 61 7.07 -10.85 -2.57
C LYS A 61 6.28 -11.81 -3.45
N LEU A 62 5.52 -12.71 -2.82
CA LEU A 62 4.66 -13.66 -3.53
C LEU A 62 3.53 -12.99 -4.30
N ALA A 63 2.96 -11.90 -3.77
CA ALA A 63 1.85 -11.20 -4.40
C ALA A 63 2.25 -10.46 -5.67
N ILE A 64 3.48 -9.95 -5.75
CA ILE A 64 3.94 -9.09 -6.85
C ILE A 64 4.87 -9.81 -7.83
N ALA A 65 5.16 -11.10 -7.60
CA ALA A 65 6.19 -11.85 -8.32
C ALA A 65 5.95 -11.97 -9.84
N ASP A 66 4.72 -11.87 -10.29
CA ASP A 66 4.32 -12.01 -11.70
C ASP A 66 4.30 -10.68 -12.48
N ASN A 67 4.66 -9.55 -11.83
CA ASN A 67 4.68 -8.25 -12.47
C ASN A 67 6.04 -7.56 -12.35
N GLU A 68 6.80 -7.52 -13.43
CA GLU A 68 8.15 -6.93 -13.49
C GLU A 68 8.20 -5.43 -13.17
N LYS A 69 7.04 -4.74 -13.24
CA LYS A 69 6.93 -3.32 -12.87
C LYS A 69 6.58 -3.09 -11.41
N PHE A 70 6.38 -4.15 -10.64
CA PHE A 70 6.15 -4.07 -9.21
C PHE A 70 7.43 -4.45 -8.46
N SER A 71 7.72 -3.72 -7.39
CA SER A 71 8.91 -3.98 -6.56
C SER A 71 8.58 -3.81 -5.09
N LEU A 72 9.22 -4.57 -4.25
CA LEU A 72 9.19 -4.41 -2.80
C LEU A 72 10.30 -3.45 -2.38
N ASN A 73 9.98 -2.50 -1.50
CA ASN A 73 10.97 -1.64 -0.85
C ASN A 73 10.75 -1.67 0.66
N THR A 74 11.75 -2.11 1.41
CA THR A 74 11.66 -2.36 2.87
C THR A 74 12.11 -1.18 3.73
N ILE A 75 12.28 0.01 3.17
CA ILE A 75 12.85 1.18 3.83
C ILE A 75 12.20 1.52 5.19
N GLU A 76 10.90 1.31 5.36
CA GLU A 76 10.22 1.53 6.65
C GLU A 76 10.49 0.42 7.65
N ILE A 77 10.60 -0.83 7.18
CA ILE A 77 10.98 -1.98 8.00
C ILE A 77 12.42 -1.83 8.49
N ASP A 78 13.34 -1.47 7.57
CA ASP A 78 14.77 -1.30 7.87
C ASP A 78 15.03 -0.14 8.84
N ARG A 79 14.24 0.93 8.74
CA ARG A 79 14.31 2.09 9.65
C ARG A 79 13.75 1.77 11.03
N ALA A 80 12.79 0.85 11.14
CA ALA A 80 11.99 0.57 12.32
C ALA A 80 11.21 1.79 12.88
N GLY A 81 10.41 1.60 13.94
CA GLY A 81 9.63 2.65 14.58
C GLY A 81 8.42 3.13 13.76
N LYS A 82 7.87 4.29 14.12
CA LYS A 82 6.65 4.83 13.49
C LYS A 82 6.88 5.22 12.03
N SER A 83 6.06 4.68 11.15
CA SER A 83 6.09 4.88 9.70
C SER A 83 5.39 6.18 9.28
N TYR A 84 5.95 7.34 9.63
CA TYR A 84 5.47 8.62 9.11
C TYR A 84 5.88 8.81 7.65
N THR A 85 4.91 9.04 6.78
CA THR A 85 5.14 9.17 5.32
C THR A 85 6.19 10.21 4.96
N ILE A 86 6.21 11.37 5.63
CA ILE A 86 7.21 12.40 5.37
C ILE A 86 8.65 11.89 5.54
N ASN A 87 8.91 11.09 6.58
CA ASN A 87 10.24 10.53 6.81
C ASN A 87 10.62 9.54 5.69
N THR A 88 9.67 8.71 5.29
CA THR A 88 9.86 7.76 4.19
C THR A 88 10.18 8.47 2.87
N ILE A 89 9.46 9.54 2.54
CA ILE A 89 9.72 10.33 1.33
C ILE A 89 11.08 11.01 1.39
N ILE A 90 11.48 11.58 2.54
CA ILE A 90 12.81 12.18 2.72
C ILE A 90 13.91 11.14 2.50
N ASP A 91 13.78 9.97 3.09
CA ASP A 91 14.78 8.91 2.96
C ASP A 91 14.87 8.39 1.51
N LEU A 92 13.72 8.19 0.84
CA LEU A 92 13.66 7.79 -0.56
C LEU A 92 14.30 8.83 -1.48
N LYS A 93 14.03 10.12 -1.28
CA LYS A 93 14.64 11.18 -2.10
C LYS A 93 16.14 11.31 -1.90
N LYS A 94 16.66 11.01 -0.71
CA LYS A 94 18.09 10.92 -0.46
C LYS A 94 18.73 9.74 -1.19
N ALA A 95 18.07 8.57 -1.14
CA ALA A 95 18.58 7.36 -1.77
C ALA A 95 18.43 7.37 -3.31
N TYR A 96 17.41 8.05 -3.83
CA TYR A 96 17.05 8.08 -5.25
C TYR A 96 16.74 9.51 -5.74
N PRO A 97 17.74 10.40 -5.80
CA PRO A 97 17.54 11.83 -6.13
C PRO A 97 17.01 12.08 -7.55
N GLU A 98 17.23 11.15 -8.48
CA GLU A 98 16.77 11.22 -9.88
C GLU A 98 15.37 10.62 -10.12
N VAL A 99 14.61 10.36 -9.05
CA VAL A 99 13.28 9.74 -9.14
C VAL A 99 12.20 10.76 -8.79
N ASP A 100 11.16 10.79 -9.62
CA ASP A 100 9.90 11.51 -9.35
C ASP A 100 8.89 10.54 -8.71
N PHE A 101 8.56 10.77 -7.46
CA PHE A 101 7.71 9.90 -6.66
C PHE A 101 6.23 10.30 -6.69
N TYR A 102 5.36 9.30 -6.78
CA TYR A 102 3.90 9.40 -6.78
C TYR A 102 3.34 8.57 -5.63
N PHE A 103 2.84 9.21 -4.57
CA PHE A 103 2.32 8.51 -3.38
C PHE A 103 0.84 8.21 -3.56
N ILE A 104 0.51 6.91 -3.61
CA ILE A 104 -0.83 6.40 -3.92
C ILE A 104 -1.61 6.19 -2.62
N ILE A 105 -2.79 6.81 -2.52
CA ILE A 105 -3.68 6.73 -1.36
C ILE A 105 -5.13 6.47 -1.78
N GLY A 106 -5.87 5.76 -0.94
CA GLY A 106 -7.31 5.60 -1.11
C GLY A 106 -8.08 6.88 -0.76
N ALA A 107 -9.32 6.99 -1.22
CA ALA A 107 -10.18 8.14 -0.97
C ALA A 107 -10.39 8.41 0.54
N ASP A 108 -10.45 7.36 1.37
CA ASP A 108 -10.48 7.46 2.83
C ASP A 108 -9.27 8.23 3.40
N MET A 109 -8.10 8.04 2.80
CA MET A 109 -6.89 8.77 3.20
C MET A 109 -6.81 10.17 2.58
N VAL A 110 -7.45 10.42 1.43
CA VAL A 110 -7.59 11.78 0.87
C VAL A 110 -8.37 12.67 1.84
N GLU A 111 -9.50 12.19 2.37
CA GLU A 111 -10.28 12.91 3.37
C GLU A 111 -9.49 13.11 4.68
N TYR A 112 -8.60 12.19 5.03
CA TYR A 112 -7.81 12.24 6.25
C TYR A 112 -6.50 13.04 6.12
N LEU A 113 -6.10 13.49 4.92
CA LEU A 113 -4.85 14.23 4.66
C LEU A 113 -4.59 15.39 5.63
N PRO A 114 -5.59 16.23 6.02
CA PRO A 114 -5.36 17.32 6.96
C PRO A 114 -4.75 16.90 8.30
N ASN A 115 -4.91 15.62 8.69
CA ASN A 115 -4.40 15.07 9.95
C ASN A 115 -3.03 14.40 9.82
N TRP A 116 -2.44 14.41 8.60
CA TRP A 116 -1.15 13.77 8.40
C TRP A 116 -0.01 14.60 9.00
N TYR A 117 0.94 13.91 9.63
CA TYR A 117 2.10 14.54 10.23
C TYR A 117 2.92 15.31 9.20
N ARG A 118 3.10 16.62 9.42
CA ARG A 118 3.81 17.54 8.53
C ARG A 118 3.29 17.53 7.08
N ILE A 119 1.96 17.54 6.91
CA ILE A 119 1.32 17.47 5.58
C ILE A 119 1.76 18.62 4.66
N ASP A 120 1.87 19.85 5.16
CA ASP A 120 2.26 21.04 4.37
C ASP A 120 3.67 20.97 3.80
N GLU A 121 4.52 20.20 4.42
CA GLU A 121 5.86 19.88 3.91
C GLU A 121 5.82 18.70 2.95
N LEU A 122 5.08 17.66 3.30
CA LEU A 122 4.99 16.44 2.53
C LEU A 122 4.43 16.68 1.12
N ILE A 123 3.41 17.54 0.97
CA ILE A 123 2.82 17.88 -0.34
C ILE A 123 3.79 18.59 -1.29
N LYS A 124 4.86 19.19 -0.76
CA LYS A 124 5.93 19.82 -1.55
C LYS A 124 7.02 18.83 -1.97
N GLN A 125 7.02 17.62 -1.37
CA GLN A 125 8.07 16.63 -1.57
C GLN A 125 7.65 15.49 -2.51
N VAL A 126 6.36 15.21 -2.66
CA VAL A 126 5.87 14.08 -3.43
C VAL A 126 4.54 14.40 -4.13
N ASN A 127 4.31 13.81 -5.30
CA ASN A 127 3.02 13.92 -5.98
C ASN A 127 2.01 12.97 -5.33
N PHE A 128 0.89 13.48 -4.82
CA PHE A 128 -0.18 12.63 -4.32
C PHE A 128 -1.08 12.12 -5.44
N VAL A 129 -1.46 10.85 -5.35
CA VAL A 129 -2.40 10.19 -6.26
C VAL A 129 -3.51 9.56 -5.43
N GLY A 130 -4.72 10.09 -5.58
CA GLY A 130 -5.91 9.57 -4.93
C GLY A 130 -6.65 8.60 -5.83
N VAL A 131 -7.01 7.42 -5.30
CA VAL A 131 -7.84 6.43 -5.99
C VAL A 131 -9.22 6.36 -5.36
N LYS A 132 -10.26 6.35 -6.21
CA LYS A 132 -11.64 6.34 -5.75
C LYS A 132 -11.95 5.06 -4.98
N ARG A 133 -12.69 5.20 -3.89
CA ARG A 133 -13.21 4.10 -3.09
C ARG A 133 -14.67 4.34 -2.76
N SER A 134 -15.46 3.28 -2.69
CA SER A 134 -16.89 3.37 -2.36
C SER A 134 -17.09 4.05 -1.01
N GLY A 135 -18.04 4.99 -0.95
CA GLY A 135 -18.44 5.66 0.29
C GLY A 135 -17.56 6.83 0.74
N TYR A 136 -16.51 7.19 -0.03
CA TYR A 136 -15.63 8.31 0.28
C TYR A 136 -15.62 9.35 -0.83
N SER A 137 -15.56 10.63 -0.45
CA SER A 137 -15.33 11.74 -1.37
C SER A 137 -13.83 11.83 -1.73
N MET A 138 -13.58 12.42 -2.89
CA MET A 138 -12.23 12.80 -3.32
C MET A 138 -12.02 14.31 -3.21
N ASP A 139 -12.87 15.00 -2.45
CA ASP A 139 -12.80 16.45 -2.30
C ASP A 139 -11.73 16.82 -1.28
N THR A 140 -10.81 17.66 -1.71
CA THR A 140 -9.67 18.09 -0.91
C THR A 140 -9.07 19.38 -1.49
N ASP A 141 -8.57 20.25 -0.63
CA ASP A 141 -7.80 21.45 -1.02
C ASP A 141 -6.34 21.12 -1.36
N TYR A 142 -5.90 19.91 -1.11
CA TYR A 142 -4.53 19.46 -1.40
C TYR A 142 -4.36 19.08 -2.88
N PRO A 143 -3.18 19.24 -3.47
CA PRO A 143 -2.88 18.91 -4.86
C PRO A 143 -2.81 17.39 -5.08
N VAL A 144 -3.96 16.72 -5.12
CA VAL A 144 -4.09 15.28 -5.32
C VAL A 144 -4.54 15.00 -6.75
N LYS A 145 -3.75 14.21 -7.50
CA LYS A 145 -4.14 13.69 -8.82
C LYS A 145 -5.16 12.58 -8.63
N LYS A 146 -6.34 12.73 -9.21
CA LYS A 146 -7.41 11.72 -9.09
C LYS A 146 -7.28 10.69 -10.23
N VAL A 147 -7.31 9.41 -9.88
CA VAL A 147 -7.30 8.28 -10.83
C VAL A 147 -8.52 7.43 -10.57
N ASP A 148 -9.32 7.22 -11.63
CA ASP A 148 -10.45 6.30 -11.59
C ASP A 148 -9.95 4.87 -11.76
N ILE A 149 -10.41 3.99 -10.88
CA ILE A 149 -10.08 2.57 -10.89
C ILE A 149 -11.35 1.72 -10.81
N PRO A 150 -11.33 0.47 -11.28
CA PRO A 150 -12.43 -0.47 -11.01
C PRO A 150 -12.72 -0.56 -9.51
N MET A 151 -14.00 -0.47 -9.15
CA MET A 151 -14.39 -0.54 -7.74
C MET A 151 -14.19 -1.97 -7.22
N VAL A 152 -13.26 -2.13 -6.31
CA VAL A 152 -12.97 -3.41 -5.64
C VAL A 152 -13.03 -3.21 -4.14
N ASP A 153 -14.08 -3.75 -3.53
CA ASP A 153 -14.28 -3.67 -2.08
C ASP A 153 -13.67 -4.88 -1.37
N ILE A 154 -12.34 -4.97 -1.42
CA ILE A 154 -11.55 -5.98 -0.70
C ILE A 154 -10.68 -5.26 0.33
N SER A 155 -10.67 -5.75 1.56
CA SER A 155 -9.80 -5.24 2.62
C SER A 155 -9.12 -6.38 3.38
N SER A 156 -7.95 -6.09 3.96
CA SER A 156 -7.26 -7.06 4.84
C SER A 156 -8.13 -7.47 6.02
N SER A 157 -8.93 -6.55 6.57
CA SER A 157 -9.87 -6.85 7.67
C SER A 157 -10.96 -7.84 7.26
N LEU A 158 -11.53 -7.67 6.06
CA LEU A 158 -12.48 -8.65 5.49
C LEU A 158 -11.84 -10.03 5.37
N ILE A 159 -10.60 -10.09 4.87
CA ILE A 159 -9.87 -11.36 4.67
C ILE A 159 -9.62 -12.04 6.01
N ARG A 160 -9.10 -11.31 7.01
CA ARG A 160 -8.86 -11.86 8.34
C ARG A 160 -10.15 -12.34 9.01
N GLY A 161 -11.24 -11.57 8.91
CA GLY A 161 -12.55 -11.98 9.43
C GLY A 161 -13.05 -13.29 8.80
N ARG A 162 -12.88 -13.45 7.47
CA ARG A 162 -13.23 -14.68 6.77
C ARG A 162 -12.43 -15.89 7.25
N LEU A 163 -11.11 -15.72 7.43
CA LEU A 163 -10.25 -16.79 7.95
C LEU A 163 -10.65 -17.22 9.36
N GLN A 164 -10.96 -16.25 10.24
CA GLN A 164 -11.46 -16.54 11.60
C GLN A 164 -12.81 -17.28 11.60
N GLU A 165 -13.62 -17.08 10.56
CA GLU A 165 -14.90 -17.77 10.36
C GLU A 165 -14.76 -19.03 9.49
N MET A 166 -13.54 -19.48 9.18
CA MET A 166 -13.24 -20.62 8.29
C MET A 166 -13.88 -20.49 6.89
N LYS A 167 -14.09 -19.25 6.43
CA LYS A 167 -14.62 -18.94 5.08
C LYS A 167 -13.50 -18.82 4.07
N SER A 168 -13.78 -19.21 2.82
CA SER A 168 -12.81 -19.10 1.71
C SER A 168 -12.40 -17.66 1.44
N ILE A 169 -11.10 -17.45 1.22
CA ILE A 169 -10.50 -16.19 0.74
C ILE A 169 -10.01 -16.32 -0.71
N LYS A 170 -10.36 -17.41 -1.39
CA LYS A 170 -10.01 -17.65 -2.79
C LYS A 170 -10.48 -16.48 -3.66
N TYR A 171 -9.61 -16.00 -4.54
CA TYR A 171 -9.80 -14.84 -5.39
C TYR A 171 -9.82 -13.46 -4.70
N LEU A 172 -9.74 -13.40 -3.37
CA LEU A 172 -9.53 -12.14 -2.66
C LEU A 172 -8.04 -11.80 -2.53
N VAL A 173 -7.21 -12.82 -2.52
CA VAL A 173 -5.74 -12.73 -2.52
C VAL A 173 -5.17 -13.52 -3.70
N PRO A 174 -3.92 -13.23 -4.14
CA PRO A 174 -3.21 -14.08 -5.08
C PRO A 174 -3.13 -15.54 -4.59
N GLY A 175 -3.12 -16.50 -5.53
CA GLY A 175 -3.08 -17.92 -5.18
C GLY A 175 -1.86 -18.30 -4.34
N SER A 176 -0.70 -17.70 -4.63
CA SER A 176 0.54 -17.85 -3.87
C SER A 176 0.41 -17.38 -2.42
N VAL A 177 -0.22 -16.22 -2.21
CA VAL A 177 -0.50 -15.67 -0.87
C VAL A 177 -1.49 -16.55 -0.10
N HIS A 178 -2.55 -17.04 -0.77
CA HIS A 178 -3.51 -17.96 -0.15
C HIS A 178 -2.83 -19.24 0.34
N HIS A 179 -1.94 -19.81 -0.48
CA HIS A 179 -1.17 -20.99 -0.11
C HIS A 179 -0.28 -20.73 1.10
N TYR A 180 0.47 -19.62 1.07
CA TYR A 180 1.36 -19.20 2.15
C TYR A 180 0.63 -19.02 3.49
N ILE A 181 -0.54 -18.33 3.47
CA ILE A 181 -1.38 -18.12 4.66
C ILE A 181 -1.78 -19.47 5.27
N LYS A 182 -2.20 -20.43 4.43
CA LYS A 182 -2.64 -21.76 4.86
C LYS A 182 -1.48 -22.59 5.40
N GLU A 183 -0.33 -22.56 4.74
CA GLU A 183 0.86 -23.31 5.14
C GLU A 183 1.39 -22.89 6.51
N HIS A 184 1.32 -21.58 6.81
CA HIS A 184 1.81 -21.02 8.07
C HIS A 184 0.72 -20.84 9.15
N GLY A 185 -0.54 -21.25 8.88
CA GLY A 185 -1.65 -21.10 9.81
C GLY A 185 -1.90 -19.66 10.25
N LEU A 186 -1.69 -18.69 9.32
CA LEU A 186 -1.83 -17.27 9.65
C LEU A 186 -3.29 -16.86 9.76
N TYR A 187 -3.60 -16.00 10.74
CA TYR A 187 -4.93 -15.41 10.97
C TYR A 187 -6.01 -16.40 11.45
N GLU A 188 -5.68 -17.66 11.69
CA GLU A 188 -6.63 -18.63 12.24
C GLU A 188 -6.92 -18.35 13.72
N LYS A 189 -8.12 -18.69 14.19
CA LYS A 189 -8.41 -18.68 15.63
C LYS A 189 -7.55 -19.74 16.32
N ARG A 190 -6.73 -19.33 17.25
CA ARG A 190 -6.11 -20.22 18.21
C ARG A 190 -7.11 -20.61 19.29
#